data_3852c7eda2e0558527b5eb7721fb3e46
#
_entry.id   3852c7eda2e0558527b5eb7721fb3e46
#
_cell.length_a   1.000
_cell.length_b   1.000
_cell.length_c   1.000
_cell.angle_alpha   90.00
_cell.angle_beta   90.00
_cell.angle_gamma   90.00
#
_symmetry.space_group_name_H-M   'P 1'
#
loop_
_entity.id
_entity.type
_entity.pdbx_description
1 polymer ?
#
loop_
_entity_poly.entity_id
_entity_poly.type
_entity_poly.pdbx_seq_one_letter_code
_entity_poly.pdbx_strand_id
1 'polypeptide(L)'
;MSTYKIGFIGCGNMGGALIKAVAENLDGKKIAVYDVDAAKAEKMQSDYGVQAVALNELVSQAEFVVLGVKPQVMEAAIAPIAEILQSRTDVTVVTMAAGLSMESVLGYIGKDLPIIRIMPNTPVSLGLGTVLYCMQGISKDKEENFLELFCKAGELYPVTEAELDAGGALSGCGPAFVYAFAEALIEGAAECGVPQEKAASWTAQTLVGAAQMLKTHGDPAALRKAVCSPGGTTLAGLAAMQEQGFHDAVKAAIHAAYKRTMELKN
;
A
#
# COMPACT_ATOMS: atom_id res chain seq x y z
N MET A 1 -0.21 -29.22 -9.78
CA MET A 1 0.61 -28.40 -8.87
C MET A 1 0.80 -27.06 -9.52
N SER A 2 0.61 -25.97 -8.80
CA SER A 2 0.78 -24.60 -9.32
C SER A 2 2.24 -24.37 -9.75
N THR A 3 2.45 -23.87 -10.96
CA THR A 3 3.79 -23.55 -11.50
C THR A 3 4.34 -22.28 -10.84
N TYR A 4 3.45 -21.30 -10.64
CA TYR A 4 3.78 -20.02 -10.03
C TYR A 4 3.28 -19.96 -8.58
N LYS A 5 4.11 -19.45 -7.68
CA LYS A 5 3.69 -19.21 -6.29
C LYS A 5 2.72 -18.03 -6.22
N ILE A 6 2.94 -17.01 -7.07
CA ILE A 6 2.11 -15.80 -7.11
C ILE A 6 2.02 -15.26 -8.53
N GLY A 7 0.86 -14.74 -8.91
CA GLY A 7 0.61 -14.07 -10.18
C GLY A 7 -0.01 -12.70 -9.96
N PHE A 8 0.48 -11.68 -10.65
CA PHE A 8 -0.03 -10.30 -10.56
C PHE A 8 -0.74 -9.92 -11.85
N ILE A 9 -1.99 -9.55 -11.75
CA ILE A 9 -2.79 -8.94 -12.83
C ILE A 9 -2.79 -7.43 -12.59
N GLY A 10 -1.99 -6.71 -13.39
CA GLY A 10 -1.75 -5.28 -13.25
C GLY A 10 -0.34 -4.96 -12.72
N CYS A 11 0.47 -4.37 -13.60
CA CYS A 11 1.86 -3.95 -13.35
C CYS A 11 1.99 -2.41 -13.23
N GLY A 12 0.91 -1.74 -12.78
CA GLY A 12 0.92 -0.30 -12.52
C GLY A 12 1.80 0.06 -11.29
N ASN A 13 1.76 1.31 -10.83
CA ASN A 13 2.62 1.80 -9.76
C ASN A 13 2.62 0.89 -8.52
N MET A 14 1.43 0.53 -8.01
CA MET A 14 1.34 -0.29 -6.80
C MET A 14 1.62 -1.77 -7.09
N GLY A 15 1.08 -2.32 -8.19
CA GLY A 15 1.37 -3.70 -8.61
C GLY A 15 2.87 -3.89 -8.84
N GLY A 16 3.51 -2.97 -9.58
CA GLY A 16 4.95 -3.00 -9.82
C GLY A 16 5.81 -2.90 -8.54
N ALA A 17 5.38 -2.08 -7.58
CA ALA A 17 6.07 -1.98 -6.29
C ALA A 17 5.98 -3.29 -5.48
N LEU A 18 4.81 -3.94 -5.48
CA LEU A 18 4.63 -5.24 -4.81
C LEU A 18 5.35 -6.36 -5.55
N ILE A 19 5.36 -6.37 -6.90
CA ILE A 19 6.13 -7.32 -7.70
C ILE A 19 7.61 -7.23 -7.33
N LYS A 20 8.17 -6.01 -7.28
CA LYS A 20 9.55 -5.78 -6.84
C LYS A 20 9.79 -6.37 -5.45
N ALA A 21 8.95 -6.03 -4.47
CA ALA A 21 9.10 -6.50 -3.10
C ALA A 21 9.05 -8.04 -3.00
N VAL A 22 8.16 -8.70 -3.75
CA VAL A 22 8.08 -10.17 -3.78
C VAL A 22 9.31 -10.77 -4.49
N ALA A 23 9.80 -10.15 -5.55
CA ALA A 23 10.99 -10.61 -6.28
C ALA A 23 12.29 -10.49 -5.47
N GLU A 24 12.34 -9.66 -4.43
CA GLU A 24 13.47 -9.60 -3.49
C GLU A 24 13.53 -10.82 -2.54
N ASN A 25 12.44 -11.58 -2.43
CA ASN A 25 12.32 -12.72 -1.52
C ASN A 25 12.02 -14.05 -2.21
N LEU A 26 11.60 -14.04 -3.47
CA LEU A 26 11.21 -15.22 -4.23
C LEU A 26 11.88 -15.23 -5.62
N ASP A 27 12.28 -16.44 -6.08
CA ASP A 27 12.80 -16.60 -7.45
C ASP A 27 11.77 -16.08 -8.47
N GLY A 28 12.18 -15.16 -9.33
CA GLY A 28 11.34 -14.55 -10.37
C GLY A 28 10.64 -15.58 -11.27
N LYS A 29 11.20 -16.78 -11.47
CA LYS A 29 10.56 -17.89 -12.20
C LYS A 29 9.30 -18.41 -11.52
N LYS A 30 9.07 -18.08 -10.25
CA LYS A 30 7.88 -18.44 -9.49
C LYS A 30 6.85 -17.31 -9.43
N ILE A 31 7.12 -16.18 -10.08
CA ILE A 31 6.27 -14.99 -10.11
C ILE A 31 5.78 -14.79 -11.54
N ALA A 32 4.48 -14.90 -11.77
CA ALA A 32 3.85 -14.56 -13.05
C ALA A 32 3.31 -13.13 -13.03
N VAL A 33 3.40 -12.43 -14.14
CA VAL A 33 2.86 -11.08 -14.28
C VAL A 33 2.09 -10.93 -15.60
N TYR A 34 1.02 -10.16 -15.54
CA TYR A 34 0.22 -9.78 -16.70
C TYR A 34 -0.26 -8.33 -16.56
N ASP A 35 -0.22 -7.59 -17.63
CA ASP A 35 -0.88 -6.28 -17.76
C ASP A 35 -1.49 -6.18 -19.17
N VAL A 36 -2.60 -5.44 -19.32
CA VAL A 36 -3.21 -5.16 -20.63
C VAL A 36 -2.26 -4.35 -21.53
N ASP A 37 -1.36 -3.58 -20.93
CA ASP A 37 -0.21 -2.95 -21.57
C ASP A 37 0.99 -3.90 -21.44
N ALA A 38 1.24 -4.70 -22.47
CA ALA A 38 2.30 -5.72 -22.48
C ALA A 38 3.68 -5.14 -22.11
N ALA A 39 3.98 -3.89 -22.49
CA ALA A 39 5.25 -3.25 -22.19
C ALA A 39 5.51 -3.14 -20.69
N LYS A 40 4.46 -3.01 -19.86
CA LYS A 40 4.60 -3.00 -18.39
C LYS A 40 4.98 -4.37 -17.84
N ALA A 41 4.37 -5.44 -18.35
CA ALA A 41 4.71 -6.80 -17.94
C ALA A 41 6.15 -7.17 -18.37
N GLU A 42 6.52 -6.84 -19.61
CA GLU A 42 7.88 -7.03 -20.15
C GLU A 42 8.93 -6.25 -19.35
N LYS A 43 8.59 -5.02 -18.91
CA LYS A 43 9.46 -4.24 -18.05
C LYS A 43 9.67 -4.94 -16.70
N MET A 44 8.63 -5.47 -16.06
CA MET A 44 8.77 -6.24 -14.81
C MET A 44 9.65 -7.48 -15.02
N GLN A 45 9.48 -8.17 -16.13
CA GLN A 45 10.33 -9.31 -16.49
C GLN A 45 11.79 -8.90 -16.65
N SER A 46 12.06 -7.81 -17.36
CA SER A 46 13.43 -7.30 -17.56
C SER A 46 14.07 -6.86 -16.24
N ASP A 47 13.31 -6.14 -15.41
CA ASP A 47 13.86 -5.53 -14.19
C ASP A 47 14.05 -6.54 -13.06
N TYR A 48 13.19 -7.57 -12.95
CA TYR A 48 13.13 -8.46 -11.78
C TYR A 48 13.18 -9.96 -12.11
N GLY A 49 13.30 -10.34 -13.39
CA GLY A 49 13.39 -11.75 -13.81
C GLY A 49 12.08 -12.54 -13.64
N VAL A 50 10.95 -11.85 -13.40
CA VAL A 50 9.61 -12.46 -13.30
C VAL A 50 9.11 -12.91 -14.67
N GLN A 51 8.04 -13.71 -14.72
CA GLN A 51 7.54 -14.29 -15.98
C GLN A 51 6.35 -13.50 -16.50
N ALA A 52 6.53 -12.76 -17.61
CA ALA A 52 5.41 -12.15 -18.32
C ALA A 52 4.69 -13.26 -19.13
N VAL A 53 3.44 -13.53 -18.80
CA VAL A 53 2.67 -14.66 -19.36
C VAL A 53 1.27 -14.23 -19.78
N ALA A 54 0.56 -15.07 -20.52
CA ALA A 54 -0.83 -14.84 -20.86
C ALA A 54 -1.72 -14.88 -19.60
N LEU A 55 -2.81 -14.09 -19.60
CA LEU A 55 -3.73 -13.97 -18.47
C LEU A 55 -4.27 -15.32 -17.99
N ASN A 56 -4.72 -16.15 -18.92
CA ASN A 56 -5.28 -17.47 -18.60
C ASN A 56 -4.24 -18.43 -18.02
N GLU A 57 -3.00 -18.34 -18.48
CA GLU A 57 -1.90 -19.12 -17.94
C GLU A 57 -1.62 -18.71 -16.49
N LEU A 58 -1.48 -17.41 -16.22
CA LEU A 58 -1.28 -16.88 -14.88
C LEU A 58 -2.37 -17.39 -13.93
N VAL A 59 -3.64 -17.20 -14.31
CA VAL A 59 -4.77 -17.55 -13.44
C VAL A 59 -4.91 -19.06 -13.23
N SER A 60 -4.56 -19.86 -14.23
CA SER A 60 -4.61 -21.33 -14.14
C SER A 60 -3.49 -21.91 -13.27
N GLN A 61 -2.34 -21.22 -13.18
CA GLN A 61 -1.11 -21.80 -12.64
C GLN A 61 -0.55 -21.11 -11.39
N ALA A 62 -1.07 -19.94 -10.99
CA ALA A 62 -0.62 -19.25 -9.78
C ALA A 62 -1.39 -19.71 -8.54
N GLU A 63 -0.70 -19.90 -7.42
CA GLU A 63 -1.32 -20.23 -6.13
C GLU A 63 -2.00 -19.00 -5.51
N PHE A 64 -1.35 -17.84 -5.56
CA PHE A 64 -1.93 -16.55 -5.19
C PHE A 64 -2.15 -15.74 -6.47
N VAL A 65 -3.36 -15.24 -6.68
CA VAL A 65 -3.70 -14.36 -7.81
C VAL A 65 -4.01 -12.96 -7.29
N VAL A 66 -3.12 -12.02 -7.57
CA VAL A 66 -3.23 -10.63 -7.14
C VAL A 66 -3.95 -9.81 -8.20
N LEU A 67 -5.10 -9.25 -7.84
CA LEU A 67 -5.90 -8.33 -8.65
C LEU A 67 -5.42 -6.90 -8.39
N GLY A 68 -4.41 -6.47 -9.16
CA GLY A 68 -3.75 -5.16 -9.05
C GLY A 68 -4.35 -4.08 -9.96
N VAL A 69 -5.61 -4.22 -10.33
CA VAL A 69 -6.33 -3.29 -11.19
C VAL A 69 -7.14 -2.26 -10.38
N LYS A 70 -7.51 -1.16 -11.02
CA LYS A 70 -8.33 -0.12 -10.38
C LYS A 70 -9.74 -0.64 -10.08
N PRO A 71 -10.40 -0.18 -8.99
CA PRO A 71 -11.74 -0.62 -8.64
C PRO A 71 -12.76 -0.52 -9.79
N GLN A 72 -12.70 0.55 -10.57
CA GLN A 72 -13.64 0.84 -11.68
C GLN A 72 -13.59 -0.17 -12.83
N VAL A 73 -12.51 -0.93 -12.95
CA VAL A 73 -12.35 -1.94 -14.01
C VAL A 73 -12.29 -3.35 -13.45
N MET A 74 -12.51 -3.55 -12.14
CA MET A 74 -12.36 -4.84 -11.46
C MET A 74 -13.29 -5.90 -12.05
N GLU A 75 -14.56 -5.61 -12.21
CA GLU A 75 -15.53 -6.54 -12.79
C GLU A 75 -15.13 -6.96 -14.22
N ALA A 76 -14.76 -5.99 -15.07
CA ALA A 76 -14.29 -6.26 -16.43
C ALA A 76 -12.99 -7.06 -16.48
N ALA A 77 -12.10 -6.88 -15.49
CA ALA A 77 -10.86 -7.64 -15.38
C ALA A 77 -11.09 -9.08 -14.89
N ILE A 78 -12.10 -9.31 -14.08
CA ILE A 78 -12.46 -10.63 -13.55
C ILE A 78 -13.26 -11.43 -14.59
N ALA A 79 -14.16 -10.80 -15.35
CA ALA A 79 -15.06 -11.49 -16.28
C ALA A 79 -14.37 -12.54 -17.18
N PRO A 80 -13.23 -12.27 -17.86
CA PRO A 80 -12.57 -13.25 -18.72
C PRO A 80 -11.91 -14.42 -17.97
N ILE A 81 -11.72 -14.33 -16.66
CA ILE A 81 -11.03 -15.31 -15.82
C ILE A 81 -11.93 -15.99 -14.79
N ALA A 82 -13.18 -15.56 -14.68
CA ALA A 82 -14.11 -16.05 -13.66
C ALA A 82 -14.30 -17.57 -13.71
N GLU A 83 -14.53 -18.14 -14.91
CA GLU A 83 -14.69 -19.59 -15.07
C GLU A 83 -13.44 -20.37 -14.66
N ILE A 84 -12.24 -19.85 -14.95
CA ILE A 84 -10.99 -20.48 -14.55
C ILE A 84 -10.88 -20.46 -13.02
N LEU A 85 -11.13 -19.31 -12.37
CA LEU A 85 -11.12 -19.19 -10.92
C LEU A 85 -12.16 -20.12 -10.25
N GLN A 86 -13.38 -20.18 -10.83
CA GLN A 86 -14.45 -21.04 -10.34
C GLN A 86 -14.09 -22.54 -10.39
N SER A 87 -13.33 -22.97 -11.37
CA SER A 87 -12.90 -24.36 -11.53
C SER A 87 -11.81 -24.77 -10.53
N ARG A 88 -11.14 -23.83 -9.88
CA ARG A 88 -10.00 -24.07 -8.97
C ARG A 88 -10.44 -24.22 -7.52
N THR A 89 -9.68 -25.04 -6.78
CA THR A 89 -9.84 -25.27 -5.32
C THR A 89 -8.58 -24.89 -4.52
N ASP A 90 -7.48 -24.62 -5.21
CA ASP A 90 -6.15 -24.37 -4.64
C ASP A 90 -5.72 -22.91 -4.72
N VAL A 91 -6.51 -22.05 -5.37
CA VAL A 91 -6.20 -20.63 -5.59
C VAL A 91 -6.62 -19.78 -4.39
N THR A 92 -5.82 -18.76 -4.10
CA THR A 92 -6.14 -17.69 -3.16
C THR A 92 -6.16 -16.36 -3.94
N VAL A 93 -7.26 -15.64 -3.87
CA VAL A 93 -7.38 -14.31 -4.48
C VAL A 93 -6.81 -13.26 -3.55
N VAL A 94 -6.02 -12.34 -4.08
CA VAL A 94 -5.53 -11.16 -3.33
C VAL A 94 -6.04 -9.91 -4.05
N THR A 95 -6.72 -9.00 -3.34
CA THR A 95 -7.21 -7.74 -3.91
C THR A 95 -6.65 -6.54 -3.15
N MET A 96 -6.34 -5.46 -3.87
CA MET A 96 -5.89 -4.18 -3.30
C MET A 96 -6.81 -3.01 -3.71
N ALA A 97 -8.01 -3.30 -4.16
CA ALA A 97 -8.94 -2.31 -4.65
C ALA A 97 -9.56 -1.49 -3.51
N ALA A 98 -9.28 -0.18 -3.50
CA ALA A 98 -9.91 0.73 -2.55
C ALA A 98 -11.43 0.83 -2.81
N GLY A 99 -12.24 0.77 -1.75
CA GLY A 99 -13.70 0.86 -1.87
C GLY A 99 -14.42 -0.42 -2.31
N LEU A 100 -13.73 -1.51 -2.68
CA LEU A 100 -14.35 -2.80 -2.95
C LEU A 100 -14.16 -3.76 -1.78
N SER A 101 -15.26 -4.36 -1.30
CA SER A 101 -15.23 -5.40 -0.26
C SER A 101 -14.78 -6.74 -0.83
N MET A 102 -14.37 -7.66 0.05
CA MET A 102 -14.09 -9.05 -0.34
C MET A 102 -15.35 -9.70 -0.93
N GLU A 103 -16.51 -9.45 -0.37
CA GLU A 103 -17.81 -9.93 -0.87
C GLU A 103 -18.07 -9.45 -2.30
N SER A 104 -17.83 -8.17 -2.61
CA SER A 104 -18.01 -7.63 -3.96
C SER A 104 -17.09 -8.32 -4.98
N VAL A 105 -15.82 -8.53 -4.62
CA VAL A 105 -14.87 -9.21 -5.51
C VAL A 105 -15.27 -10.68 -5.73
N LEU A 106 -15.67 -11.39 -4.68
CA LEU A 106 -16.17 -12.77 -4.79
C LEU A 106 -17.49 -12.83 -5.60
N GLY A 107 -18.34 -11.81 -5.47
CA GLY A 107 -19.55 -11.67 -6.30
C GLY A 107 -19.25 -11.58 -7.80
N TYR A 108 -18.23 -10.83 -8.20
CA TYR A 108 -17.77 -10.78 -9.59
C TYR A 108 -17.18 -12.12 -10.08
N ILE A 109 -16.53 -12.87 -9.20
CA ILE A 109 -16.02 -14.21 -9.53
C ILE A 109 -17.18 -15.22 -9.63
N GLY A 110 -18.25 -15.05 -8.85
CA GLY A 110 -19.40 -15.97 -8.79
C GLY A 110 -19.11 -17.26 -8.01
N LYS A 111 -18.13 -17.25 -7.12
CA LYS A 111 -17.77 -18.36 -6.22
C LYS A 111 -17.07 -17.87 -4.98
N ASP A 112 -17.38 -18.49 -3.85
CA ASP A 112 -16.63 -18.31 -2.61
C ASP A 112 -15.25 -18.97 -2.71
N LEU A 113 -14.22 -18.14 -2.74
CA LEU A 113 -12.81 -18.54 -2.75
C LEU A 113 -12.08 -17.96 -1.53
N PRO A 114 -10.99 -18.60 -1.08
CA PRO A 114 -10.07 -17.96 -0.16
C PRO A 114 -9.61 -16.61 -0.70
N ILE A 115 -9.80 -15.55 0.08
CA ILE A 115 -9.48 -14.18 -0.35
C ILE A 115 -8.74 -13.41 0.73
N ILE A 116 -7.79 -12.60 0.31
CA ILE A 116 -7.04 -11.65 1.13
C ILE A 116 -7.24 -10.26 0.52
N ARG A 117 -7.71 -9.33 1.33
CA ARG A 117 -7.76 -7.92 0.94
C ARG A 117 -6.62 -7.18 1.60
N ILE A 118 -5.83 -6.46 0.81
CA ILE A 118 -4.69 -5.68 1.27
C ILE A 118 -4.88 -4.20 0.96
N MET A 119 -4.31 -3.35 1.80
CA MET A 119 -4.21 -1.90 1.56
C MET A 119 -2.75 -1.49 1.75
N PRO A 120 -1.92 -1.62 0.71
CA PRO A 120 -0.54 -1.15 0.72
C PRO A 120 -0.46 0.36 0.48
N ASN A 121 0.72 0.94 0.69
CA ASN A 121 1.02 2.32 0.34
C ASN A 121 2.33 2.42 -0.47
N THR A 122 2.59 3.58 -1.06
CA THR A 122 3.70 3.78 -2.02
C THR A 122 5.10 3.46 -1.47
N PRO A 123 5.43 3.62 -0.16
CA PRO A 123 6.74 3.24 0.38
C PRO A 123 7.06 1.73 0.32
N VAL A 124 6.12 0.87 -0.06
CA VAL A 124 6.37 -0.54 -0.41
C VAL A 124 7.52 -0.68 -1.42
N SER A 125 7.66 0.26 -2.36
CA SER A 125 8.74 0.26 -3.35
C SER A 125 10.16 0.35 -2.76
N LEU A 126 10.25 0.76 -1.48
CA LEU A 126 11.49 0.87 -0.70
C LEU A 126 11.55 -0.16 0.45
N GLY A 127 10.60 -1.09 0.56
CA GLY A 127 10.49 -2.00 1.68
C GLY A 127 10.05 -1.34 3.00
N LEU A 128 9.48 -0.14 2.92
CA LEU A 128 9.05 0.67 4.06
C LEU A 128 7.53 0.92 4.06
N GLY A 129 6.78 0.05 3.38
CA GLY A 129 5.33 0.16 3.29
C GLY A 129 4.62 -0.17 4.59
N THR A 130 3.42 0.36 4.72
CA THR A 130 2.41 -0.12 5.65
C THR A 130 1.39 -0.90 4.82
N VAL A 131 1.27 -2.20 5.09
CA VAL A 131 0.34 -3.09 4.38
C VAL A 131 -0.69 -3.58 5.39
N LEU A 132 -1.88 -2.98 5.38
CA LEU A 132 -3.02 -3.52 6.14
C LEU A 132 -3.58 -4.71 5.38
N TYR A 133 -4.00 -5.76 6.08
CA TYR A 133 -4.62 -6.92 5.43
C TYR A 133 -5.74 -7.53 6.26
N CYS A 134 -6.76 -8.05 5.59
CA CYS A 134 -7.78 -8.92 6.18
C CYS A 134 -8.04 -10.12 5.28
N MET A 135 -8.55 -11.20 5.84
CA MET A 135 -8.64 -12.51 5.20
C MET A 135 -9.98 -13.18 5.44
N GLN A 136 -10.42 -13.96 4.43
CA GLN A 136 -11.58 -14.82 4.54
C GLN A 136 -11.26 -16.19 3.92
N GLY A 137 -11.60 -17.27 4.62
CA GLY A 137 -11.39 -18.65 4.12
C GLY A 137 -9.92 -19.08 4.00
N ILE A 138 -9.01 -18.43 4.74
CA ILE A 138 -7.55 -18.67 4.67
C ILE A 138 -7.13 -19.60 5.81
N SER A 139 -6.39 -20.66 5.49
CA SER A 139 -5.73 -21.51 6.49
C SER A 139 -4.48 -20.84 7.05
N LYS A 140 -4.03 -21.28 8.23
CA LYS A 140 -2.83 -20.74 8.86
C LYS A 140 -1.58 -20.88 7.97
N ASP A 141 -1.41 -22.01 7.31
CA ASP A 141 -0.27 -22.24 6.39
C ASP A 141 -0.31 -21.28 5.19
N LYS A 142 -1.52 -20.95 4.69
CA LYS A 142 -1.70 -19.98 3.60
C LYS A 142 -1.41 -18.56 4.07
N GLU A 143 -1.80 -18.20 5.29
CA GLU A 143 -1.46 -16.93 5.90
C GLU A 143 0.06 -16.79 6.06
N GLU A 144 0.74 -17.79 6.62
CA GLU A 144 2.19 -17.79 6.76
C GLU A 144 2.90 -17.63 5.40
N ASN A 145 2.46 -18.35 4.37
CA ASN A 145 2.96 -18.19 3.01
C ASN A 145 2.74 -16.78 2.46
N PHE A 146 1.56 -16.19 2.70
CA PHE A 146 1.26 -14.81 2.28
C PHE A 146 2.20 -13.81 2.97
N LEU A 147 2.39 -13.93 4.28
CA LEU A 147 3.28 -13.06 5.05
C LEU A 147 4.73 -13.17 4.58
N GLU A 148 5.19 -14.39 4.30
CA GLU A 148 6.53 -14.62 3.74
C GLU A 148 6.68 -13.96 2.36
N LEU A 149 5.71 -14.10 1.46
CA LEU A 149 5.75 -13.49 0.12
C LEU A 149 5.89 -11.97 0.19
N PHE A 150 5.22 -11.32 1.12
CA PHE A 150 5.19 -9.86 1.22
C PHE A 150 6.12 -9.27 2.29
N CYS A 151 7.00 -10.07 2.93
CA CYS A 151 7.88 -9.61 4.02
C CYS A 151 8.83 -8.46 3.62
N LYS A 152 9.13 -8.31 2.33
CA LYS A 152 9.96 -7.21 1.80
C LYS A 152 9.16 -5.95 1.42
N ALA A 153 7.83 -6.01 1.52
CA ALA A 153 6.98 -4.85 1.25
C ALA A 153 7.00 -3.79 2.37
N GLY A 154 7.39 -4.18 3.58
CA GLY A 154 7.38 -3.36 4.79
C GLY A 154 6.73 -4.09 5.95
N GLU A 155 5.94 -3.39 6.76
CA GLU A 155 5.24 -3.98 7.89
C GLU A 155 3.79 -4.36 7.51
N LEU A 156 3.41 -5.61 7.82
CA LEU A 156 2.09 -6.14 7.53
C LEU A 156 1.27 -6.19 8.83
N TYR A 157 0.07 -5.61 8.81
CA TYR A 157 -0.81 -5.52 9.97
C TYR A 157 -2.14 -6.23 9.71
N PRO A 158 -2.48 -7.29 10.47
CA PRO A 158 -3.80 -7.92 10.42
C PRO A 158 -4.85 -6.97 11.01
N VAL A 159 -5.93 -6.77 10.28
CA VAL A 159 -7.03 -5.87 10.67
C VAL A 159 -8.38 -6.49 10.26
N THR A 160 -9.47 -5.96 10.79
CA THR A 160 -10.81 -6.23 10.24
C THR A 160 -11.01 -5.47 8.92
N GLU A 161 -11.97 -5.89 8.10
CA GLU A 161 -12.25 -5.19 6.84
C GLU A 161 -12.70 -3.74 7.07
N ALA A 162 -13.42 -3.47 8.16
CA ALA A 162 -13.80 -2.11 8.56
C ALA A 162 -12.59 -1.26 8.96
N GLU A 163 -11.64 -1.82 9.70
CA GLU A 163 -10.38 -1.14 10.04
C GLU A 163 -9.49 -0.94 8.82
N LEU A 164 -9.51 -1.85 7.83
CA LEU A 164 -8.77 -1.70 6.59
C LEU A 164 -9.26 -0.47 5.80
N ASP A 165 -10.56 -0.24 5.74
CA ASP A 165 -11.12 0.95 5.07
C ASP A 165 -10.77 2.25 5.79
N ALA A 166 -10.87 2.26 7.12
CA ALA A 166 -10.48 3.42 7.94
C ALA A 166 -8.97 3.66 7.93
N GLY A 167 -8.19 2.59 8.09
CA GLY A 167 -6.74 2.63 8.06
C GLY A 167 -6.17 3.04 6.70
N GLY A 168 -6.87 2.72 5.60
CA GLY A 168 -6.53 3.16 4.26
C GLY A 168 -6.51 4.68 4.10
N ALA A 169 -7.37 5.40 4.82
CA ALA A 169 -7.34 6.86 4.86
C ALA A 169 -6.06 7.39 5.55
N LEU A 170 -5.53 6.64 6.52
CA LEU A 170 -4.29 6.97 7.21
C LEU A 170 -3.06 6.50 6.41
N SER A 171 -2.93 5.20 6.17
CA SER A 171 -1.71 4.63 5.59
C SER A 171 -1.64 4.77 4.07
N GLY A 172 -2.76 4.64 3.36
CA GLY A 172 -2.84 4.78 1.92
C GLY A 172 -2.68 6.22 1.43
N CYS A 173 -3.37 7.17 2.09
CA CYS A 173 -3.30 8.60 1.76
C CYS A 173 -2.15 9.32 2.48
N GLY A 174 -1.71 8.79 3.62
CA GLY A 174 -0.70 9.41 4.50
C GLY A 174 0.57 9.89 3.81
N PRO A 175 1.19 9.13 2.88
CA PRO A 175 2.35 9.61 2.16
C PRO A 175 2.14 10.96 1.48
N ALA A 176 0.96 11.20 0.85
CA ALA A 176 0.65 12.48 0.23
C ALA A 176 0.53 13.62 1.25
N PHE A 177 -0.02 13.36 2.43
CA PHE A 177 -0.12 14.36 3.50
C PHE A 177 1.25 14.69 4.07
N VAL A 178 2.14 13.71 4.20
CA VAL A 178 3.54 13.89 4.61
C VAL A 178 4.30 14.72 3.56
N TYR A 179 4.07 14.49 2.26
CA TYR A 179 4.71 15.28 1.21
C TYR A 179 4.23 16.73 1.20
N ALA A 180 2.93 16.99 1.41
CA ALA A 180 2.41 18.35 1.56
C ALA A 180 3.00 19.07 2.78
N PHE A 181 3.18 18.37 3.89
CA PHE A 181 3.88 18.90 5.06
C PHE A 181 5.36 19.18 4.77
N ALA A 182 6.04 18.29 4.05
CA ALA A 182 7.44 18.48 3.64
C ALA A 182 7.61 19.72 2.73
N GLU A 183 6.69 19.90 1.76
CA GLU A 183 6.67 21.08 0.88
C GLU A 183 6.60 22.36 1.69
N ALA A 184 5.67 22.45 2.65
CA ALA A 184 5.54 23.63 3.52
C ALA A 184 6.79 23.89 4.38
N LEU A 185 7.46 22.85 4.87
CA LEU A 185 8.72 22.98 5.62
C LEU A 185 9.84 23.52 4.72
N ILE A 186 9.95 23.06 3.49
CA ILE A 186 10.95 23.49 2.52
C ILE A 186 10.74 24.96 2.14
N GLU A 187 9.50 25.33 1.83
CA GLU A 187 9.12 26.71 1.49
C GLU A 187 9.42 27.67 2.64
N GLY A 188 8.95 27.36 3.86
CA GLY A 188 9.21 28.20 5.03
C GLY A 188 10.70 28.33 5.36
N ALA A 189 11.51 27.28 5.17
CA ALA A 189 12.94 27.34 5.34
C ALA A 189 13.60 28.23 4.27
N ALA A 190 13.13 28.17 3.02
CA ALA A 190 13.63 29.00 1.93
C ALA A 190 13.32 30.49 2.18
N GLU A 191 12.14 30.83 2.66
CA GLU A 191 11.75 32.18 3.07
C GLU A 191 12.64 32.72 4.20
N CYS A 192 13.16 31.83 5.06
CA CYS A 192 14.13 32.18 6.10
C CYS A 192 15.59 32.22 5.60
N GLY A 193 15.84 32.05 4.28
CA GLY A 193 17.16 32.19 3.67
C GLY A 193 17.94 30.87 3.52
N VAL A 194 17.34 29.70 3.74
CA VAL A 194 17.97 28.42 3.46
C VAL A 194 17.88 28.12 1.96
N PRO A 195 18.98 27.78 1.26
CA PRO A 195 18.91 27.36 -0.13
C PRO A 195 17.97 26.17 -0.31
N GLN A 196 17.10 26.20 -1.32
CA GLN A 196 16.02 25.24 -1.52
C GLN A 196 16.51 23.78 -1.56
N GLU A 197 17.61 23.49 -2.24
CA GLU A 197 18.21 22.13 -2.30
C GLU A 197 18.61 21.62 -0.91
N LYS A 198 19.17 22.50 -0.07
CA LYS A 198 19.54 22.15 1.31
C LYS A 198 18.29 21.95 2.16
N ALA A 199 17.30 22.83 2.03
CA ALA A 199 16.01 22.71 2.74
C ALA A 199 15.34 21.38 2.42
N ALA A 200 15.29 20.95 1.15
CA ALA A 200 14.73 19.67 0.75
C ALA A 200 15.46 18.48 1.39
N SER A 201 16.79 18.46 1.30
CA SER A 201 17.60 17.38 1.90
C SER A 201 17.46 17.33 3.43
N TRP A 202 17.49 18.47 4.11
CA TRP A 202 17.36 18.54 5.56
C TRP A 202 15.96 18.16 6.03
N THR A 203 14.92 18.56 5.31
CA THR A 203 13.53 18.16 5.59
C THR A 203 13.36 16.66 5.49
N ALA A 204 13.83 16.05 4.38
CA ALA A 204 13.73 14.61 4.19
C ALA A 204 14.41 13.84 5.35
N GLN A 205 15.64 14.23 5.73
CA GLN A 205 16.35 13.57 6.84
C GLN A 205 15.68 13.81 8.18
N THR A 206 15.10 14.98 8.40
CA THR A 206 14.37 15.30 9.64
C THR A 206 13.12 14.43 9.78
N LEU A 207 12.36 14.24 8.68
CA LEU A 207 11.18 13.37 8.67
C LEU A 207 11.55 11.90 8.95
N VAL A 208 12.61 11.39 8.32
CA VAL A 208 13.12 10.03 8.58
C VAL A 208 13.50 9.85 10.04
N GLY A 209 14.27 10.81 10.61
CA GLY A 209 14.69 10.76 12.01
C GLY A 209 13.50 10.82 12.98
N ALA A 210 12.55 11.74 12.74
CA ALA A 210 11.37 11.87 13.58
C ALA A 210 10.46 10.62 13.51
N ALA A 211 10.27 10.04 12.34
CA ALA A 211 9.51 8.81 12.17
C ALA A 211 10.19 7.62 12.89
N GLN A 212 11.51 7.51 12.81
CA GLN A 212 12.26 6.46 13.52
C GLN A 212 12.17 6.63 15.05
N MET A 213 12.25 7.86 15.56
CA MET A 213 12.04 8.15 16.98
C MET A 213 10.63 7.74 17.43
N LEU A 214 9.61 8.04 16.62
CA LEU A 214 8.23 7.65 16.89
C LEU A 214 8.05 6.13 16.93
N LYS A 215 8.64 5.40 15.98
CA LYS A 215 8.62 3.91 15.99
C LYS A 215 9.27 3.32 17.22
N THR A 216 10.36 3.93 17.70
CA THR A 216 11.13 3.43 18.85
C THR A 216 10.44 3.71 20.18
N HIS A 217 9.82 4.87 20.33
CA HIS A 217 9.32 5.35 21.64
C HIS A 217 7.79 5.40 21.74
N GLY A 218 7.07 5.42 20.63
CA GLY A 218 5.61 5.25 20.57
C GLY A 218 4.75 6.45 20.97
N ASP A 219 5.25 7.39 21.79
CA ASP A 219 4.47 8.52 22.31
C ASP A 219 4.84 9.85 21.63
N PRO A 220 4.03 10.31 20.65
CA PRO A 220 4.31 11.57 19.95
C PRO A 220 4.22 12.81 20.85
N ALA A 221 3.41 12.79 21.92
CA ALA A 221 3.29 13.92 22.83
C ALA A 221 4.53 14.07 23.71
N ALA A 222 5.04 12.95 24.22
CA ALA A 222 6.29 12.93 24.97
C ALA A 222 7.49 13.34 24.11
N LEU A 223 7.60 12.83 22.89
CA LEU A 223 8.65 13.21 21.95
C LEU A 223 8.61 14.69 21.60
N ARG A 224 7.42 15.24 21.31
CA ARG A 224 7.25 16.68 21.08
C ARG A 224 7.67 17.51 22.30
N LYS A 225 7.30 17.10 23.52
CA LYS A 225 7.69 17.78 24.75
C LYS A 225 9.21 17.77 24.97
N ALA A 226 9.86 16.67 24.64
CA ALA A 226 11.31 16.51 24.84
C ALA A 226 12.16 17.49 24.01
N VAL A 227 11.66 17.96 22.86
CA VAL A 227 12.35 18.93 22.00
C VAL A 227 11.94 20.38 22.28
N CYS A 228 11.09 20.63 23.29
CA CYS A 228 10.58 21.95 23.66
C CYS A 228 11.26 22.47 24.93
N SER A 229 12.20 23.39 24.78
CA SER A 229 12.75 24.13 25.94
C SER A 229 11.89 25.37 26.26
N PRO A 230 11.81 25.79 27.56
CA PRO A 230 11.11 27.03 27.93
C PRO A 230 11.62 28.25 27.14
N GLY A 231 10.72 28.99 26.49
CA GLY A 231 11.07 30.13 25.64
C GLY A 231 11.82 29.81 24.35
N GLY A 232 11.92 28.50 23.96
CA GLY A 232 12.67 28.08 22.82
C GLY A 232 11.92 28.27 21.48
N THR A 233 12.68 28.24 20.39
CA THR A 233 12.18 28.41 19.01
C THR A 233 11.14 27.37 18.62
N THR A 234 11.28 26.11 19.10
CA THR A 234 10.32 25.04 18.86
C THR A 234 8.93 25.38 19.42
N LEU A 235 8.84 25.96 20.62
CA LEU A 235 7.57 26.37 21.22
C LEU A 235 6.89 27.48 20.40
N ALA A 236 7.67 28.47 19.90
CA ALA A 236 7.14 29.52 19.05
C ALA A 236 6.57 28.97 17.73
N GLY A 237 7.29 28.04 17.09
CA GLY A 237 6.82 27.36 15.88
C GLY A 237 5.55 26.54 16.11
N LEU A 238 5.49 25.77 17.20
CA LEU A 238 4.29 24.97 17.56
C LEU A 238 3.08 25.86 17.88
N ALA A 239 3.29 27.02 18.52
CA ALA A 239 2.23 27.98 18.79
C ALA A 239 1.64 28.53 17.50
N ALA A 240 2.50 28.91 16.54
CA ALA A 240 2.09 29.36 15.22
C ALA A 240 1.29 28.26 14.44
N MET A 241 1.77 27.00 14.45
CA MET A 241 1.05 25.88 13.85
C MET A 241 -0.34 25.69 14.47
N GLN A 242 -0.45 25.81 15.78
CA GLN A 242 -1.72 25.68 16.49
C GLN A 242 -2.67 26.83 16.14
N GLU A 243 -2.18 28.06 16.11
CA GLU A 243 -2.96 29.25 15.76
C GLU A 243 -3.50 29.19 14.31
N GLN A 244 -2.73 28.61 13.39
CA GLN A 244 -3.14 28.37 12.00
C GLN A 244 -3.99 27.10 11.80
N GLY A 245 -4.39 26.40 12.88
CA GLY A 245 -5.31 25.27 12.82
C GLY A 245 -4.71 23.99 12.25
N PHE A 246 -3.40 23.80 12.27
CA PHE A 246 -2.72 22.64 11.69
C PHE A 246 -3.32 21.31 12.13
N HIS A 247 -3.59 21.15 13.43
CA HIS A 247 -4.11 19.90 13.98
C HIS A 247 -5.50 19.55 13.40
N ASP A 248 -6.38 20.55 13.27
CA ASP A 248 -7.71 20.35 12.74
C ASP A 248 -7.70 20.12 11.23
N ALA A 249 -6.79 20.77 10.50
CA ALA A 249 -6.60 20.53 9.07
C ALA A 249 -6.17 19.09 8.78
N VAL A 250 -5.22 18.54 9.56
CA VAL A 250 -4.78 17.14 9.40
C VAL A 250 -5.91 16.15 9.72
N LYS A 251 -6.68 16.39 10.79
CA LYS A 251 -7.85 15.56 11.12
C LYS A 251 -8.91 15.61 10.01
N ALA A 252 -9.19 16.80 9.48
CA ALA A 252 -10.14 16.98 8.40
C ALA A 252 -9.71 16.23 7.13
N ALA A 253 -8.42 16.19 6.81
CA ALA A 253 -7.89 15.44 5.67
C ALA A 253 -8.16 13.93 5.81
N ILE A 254 -7.91 13.35 6.98
CA ILE A 254 -8.22 11.93 7.26
C ILE A 254 -9.72 11.67 7.14
N HIS A 255 -10.58 12.52 7.73
CA HIS A 255 -12.03 12.35 7.64
C HIS A 255 -12.53 12.44 6.20
N ALA A 256 -12.02 13.39 5.40
CA ALA A 256 -12.39 13.52 4.00
C ALA A 256 -11.98 12.29 3.16
N ALA A 257 -10.76 11.78 3.38
CA ALA A 257 -10.26 10.58 2.72
C ALA A 257 -11.12 9.35 3.08
N TYR A 258 -11.43 9.15 4.35
CA TYR A 258 -12.29 8.06 4.80
C TYR A 258 -13.71 8.17 4.23
N LYS A 259 -14.31 9.35 4.28
CA LYS A 259 -15.63 9.60 3.67
C LYS A 259 -15.62 9.21 2.19
N ARG A 260 -14.57 9.62 1.45
CA ARG A 260 -14.46 9.27 0.03
C ARG A 260 -14.31 7.76 -0.21
N THR A 261 -13.58 7.06 0.65
CA THR A 261 -13.49 5.59 0.61
C THR A 261 -14.88 4.95 0.75
N MET A 262 -15.69 5.44 1.68
CA MET A 262 -17.06 4.94 1.88
C MET A 262 -17.99 5.25 0.71
N GLU A 263 -17.83 6.40 0.06
CA GLU A 263 -18.60 6.75 -1.16
C GLU A 263 -18.25 5.86 -2.36
N LEU A 264 -17.02 5.33 -2.42
CA LEU A 264 -16.58 4.43 -3.49
C LEU A 264 -17.10 2.98 -3.32
N LYS A 265 -17.67 2.65 -2.16
CA LYS A 265 -18.29 1.35 -1.89
C LYS A 265 -19.70 1.24 -2.46
N ASN A 266 -20.37 2.37 -2.69
CA ASN A 266 -21.73 2.49 -3.21
C ASN A 266 -21.67 2.81 -4.71
#